data_e3a213ab36d8b2c13d7813fc8fab65b2
#
_entry.id   e3a213ab36d8b2c13d7813fc8fab65b2
#
_cell.length_a   1.000
_cell.length_b   1.000
_cell.length_c   1.000
_cell.angle_alpha   90.00
_cell.angle_beta   90.00
_cell.angle_gamma   90.00
#
_symmetry.space_group_name_H-M   'P 1'
#
loop_
_entity.id
_entity.type
_entity.pdbx_description
1 polymer ?
#
loop_
_entity_poly.entity_id
_entity_poly.type
_entity_poly.pdbx_seq_one_letter_code
_entity_poly.pdbx_strand_id
1 'polypeptide(L)'
;MKKTLDLVKDSILCTIVVVLLILLNLIALVSTPISSIVIVVFLGCYYQNKNIVRPICSGVVILLVSFLFFNLLDVLVFILPSLILGVIASVFLKKVLNKAVFTLVLSILFFVVNMIMEVGFAKIVMNMDFVQYVLYDDMFGMTELLSKFSEFVVSFYIILVAVISVMEVFILVNVNKIYQKRIMPIIGEKEKNN
;
A
#
# COMPACT_ATOMS: atom_id res chain seq x y z
N MET A 1 10.66 -29.11 -9.67
CA MET A 1 11.37 -28.01 -10.37
C MET A 1 10.51 -26.77 -10.56
N LYS A 2 9.28 -26.80 -11.12
CA LYS A 2 8.47 -25.58 -11.38
C LYS A 2 8.15 -24.76 -10.11
N LYS A 3 7.79 -25.42 -8.98
CA LYS A 3 7.52 -24.72 -7.70
C LYS A 3 8.74 -24.02 -7.12
N THR A 4 9.93 -24.60 -7.25
CA THR A 4 11.18 -24.01 -6.75
C THR A 4 11.57 -22.77 -7.57
N LEU A 5 11.41 -22.82 -8.89
CA LEU A 5 11.68 -21.69 -9.78
C LEU A 5 10.74 -20.51 -9.48
N ASP A 6 9.47 -20.77 -9.21
CA ASP A 6 8.49 -19.75 -8.84
C ASP A 6 8.83 -19.08 -7.53
N LEU A 7 9.30 -19.86 -6.54
CA LEU A 7 9.71 -19.34 -5.23
C LEU A 7 10.95 -18.43 -5.36
N VAL A 8 11.92 -18.83 -6.19
CA VAL A 8 13.11 -18.00 -6.49
C VAL A 8 12.71 -16.69 -7.16
N LYS A 9 11.80 -16.73 -8.15
CA LYS A 9 11.29 -15.52 -8.79
C LYS A 9 10.60 -14.58 -7.80
N ASP A 10 9.75 -15.12 -6.91
CA ASP A 10 9.08 -14.31 -5.88
C ASP A 10 10.09 -13.68 -4.91
N SER A 11 11.11 -14.43 -4.48
CA SER A 11 12.17 -13.92 -3.59
C SER A 11 12.98 -12.79 -4.24
N ILE A 12 13.38 -12.94 -5.50
CA ILE A 12 14.10 -11.90 -6.24
C ILE A 12 13.25 -10.63 -6.34
N LEU A 13 11.98 -10.76 -6.69
CA LEU A 13 11.09 -9.60 -6.83
C LEU A 13 10.82 -8.92 -5.48
N CYS A 14 10.63 -9.69 -4.39
CA CYS A 14 10.53 -9.12 -3.05
C CYS A 14 11.80 -8.33 -2.69
N THR A 15 12.98 -8.88 -2.99
CA THR A 15 14.25 -8.18 -2.74
C THR A 15 14.34 -6.86 -3.53
N ILE A 16 13.95 -6.86 -4.80
CA ILE A 16 13.91 -5.63 -5.62
C ILE A 16 12.96 -4.60 -5.00
N VAL A 17 11.77 -5.00 -4.56
CA VAL A 17 10.82 -4.10 -3.91
C VAL A 17 11.40 -3.51 -2.63
N VAL A 18 12.01 -4.35 -1.78
CA VAL A 18 12.65 -3.88 -0.54
C VAL A 18 13.77 -2.89 -0.82
N VAL A 19 14.66 -3.18 -1.78
CA VAL A 19 15.73 -2.25 -2.19
C VAL A 19 15.13 -0.93 -2.69
N LEU A 20 14.06 -0.99 -3.47
CA LEU A 20 13.37 0.20 -3.96
C LEU A 20 12.78 1.02 -2.79
N LEU A 21 12.17 0.36 -1.80
CA LEU A 21 11.64 1.03 -0.60
C LEU A 21 12.74 1.73 0.20
N ILE A 22 13.90 1.07 0.36
CA ILE A 22 15.06 1.67 1.05
C ILE A 22 15.56 2.90 0.28
N LEU A 23 15.68 2.80 -1.05
CA LEU A 23 16.10 3.92 -1.89
C LEU A 23 15.09 5.09 -1.82
N LEU A 24 13.78 4.80 -1.82
CA LEU A 24 12.75 5.82 -1.66
C LEU A 24 12.82 6.50 -0.30
N ASN A 25 13.14 5.75 0.77
CA ASN A 25 13.29 6.33 2.11
C ASN A 25 14.45 7.32 2.22
N LEU A 26 15.48 7.20 1.39
CA LEU A 26 16.58 8.17 1.31
C LEU A 26 16.13 9.52 0.73
N ILE A 27 15.00 9.56 0.02
CA ILE A 27 14.42 10.78 -0.57
C ILE A 27 13.33 11.30 0.39
N ALA A 28 13.74 11.94 1.47
CA ALA A 28 12.97 12.24 2.68
C ALA A 28 11.61 12.96 2.51
N LEU A 29 11.34 13.65 1.40
CA LEU A 29 10.14 14.50 1.25
C LEU A 29 8.90 13.78 0.68
N VAL A 30 9.05 12.61 0.05
CA VAL A 30 7.95 11.95 -0.68
C VAL A 30 7.95 10.42 -0.45
N SER A 31 8.72 9.95 0.53
CA SER A 31 9.05 8.53 0.70
C SER A 31 7.84 7.65 1.04
N THR A 32 7.01 8.07 1.98
CA THR A 32 5.95 7.24 2.54
C THR A 32 4.79 6.96 1.58
N PRO A 33 4.15 7.94 0.92
CA PRO A 33 3.06 7.66 -0.01
C PRO A 33 3.51 6.92 -1.27
N ILE A 34 4.72 7.17 -1.77
CA ILE A 34 5.25 6.44 -2.93
C ILE A 34 5.57 4.99 -2.55
N SER A 35 6.11 4.75 -1.36
CA SER A 35 6.38 3.42 -0.84
C SER A 35 5.11 2.59 -0.73
N SER A 36 4.02 3.18 -0.22
CA SER A 36 2.69 2.58 -0.17
C SER A 36 2.23 2.13 -1.57
N ILE A 37 2.26 3.03 -2.54
CA ILE A 37 1.86 2.74 -3.92
C ILE A 37 2.69 1.59 -4.52
N VAL A 38 4.01 1.58 -4.31
CA VAL A 38 4.90 0.53 -4.82
C VAL A 38 4.52 -0.83 -4.27
N ILE A 39 4.25 -0.94 -2.97
CA ILE A 39 3.84 -2.18 -2.31
C ILE A 39 2.51 -2.67 -2.87
N VAL A 40 1.50 -1.80 -2.90
CA VAL A 40 0.15 -2.13 -3.37
C VAL A 40 0.18 -2.59 -4.83
N VAL A 41 0.89 -1.87 -5.69
CA VAL A 41 1.02 -2.22 -7.11
C VAL A 41 1.76 -3.54 -7.30
N PHE A 42 2.85 -3.76 -6.57
CA PHE A 42 3.60 -5.01 -6.65
C PHE A 42 2.74 -6.20 -6.25
N LEU A 43 2.17 -6.18 -5.05
CA LEU A 43 1.35 -7.30 -4.56
C LEU A 43 0.08 -7.47 -5.40
N GLY A 44 -0.62 -6.38 -5.73
CA GLY A 44 -1.86 -6.42 -6.49
C GLY A 44 -1.69 -6.92 -7.90
N CYS A 45 -0.72 -6.41 -8.66
CA CYS A 45 -0.55 -6.75 -10.08
C CYS A 45 0.19 -8.08 -10.27
N TYR A 46 1.28 -8.29 -9.55
CA TYR A 46 2.12 -9.47 -9.76
C TYR A 46 1.46 -10.76 -9.28
N TYR A 47 0.69 -10.70 -8.18
CA TYR A 47 0.07 -11.89 -7.58
C TYR A 47 -1.39 -12.12 -7.96
N GLN A 48 -2.02 -11.27 -8.77
CA GLN A 48 -3.45 -11.35 -9.10
C GLN A 48 -3.92 -12.71 -9.65
N ASN A 49 -3.05 -13.49 -10.31
CA ASN A 49 -3.35 -14.81 -10.85
C ASN A 49 -2.73 -15.97 -10.05
N LYS A 50 -2.15 -15.67 -8.89
CA LYS A 50 -1.46 -16.66 -8.06
C LYS A 50 -2.32 -17.04 -6.84
N ASN A 51 -1.89 -18.09 -6.13
CA ASN A 51 -2.54 -18.48 -4.88
C ASN A 51 -2.34 -17.38 -3.83
N ILE A 52 -3.39 -17.07 -3.06
CA ILE A 52 -3.41 -16.03 -2.01
C ILE A 52 -2.30 -16.18 -0.96
N VAL A 53 -1.81 -17.39 -0.73
CA VAL A 53 -0.70 -17.64 0.21
C VAL A 53 0.59 -16.93 -0.24
N ARG A 54 0.82 -16.82 -1.54
CA ARG A 54 2.05 -16.20 -2.09
C ARG A 54 2.15 -14.70 -1.78
N PRO A 55 1.12 -13.85 -2.08
CA PRO A 55 1.18 -12.43 -1.70
C PRO A 55 1.25 -12.23 -0.18
N ILE A 56 0.62 -13.09 0.63
CA ILE A 56 0.73 -13.02 2.08
C ILE A 56 2.17 -13.30 2.53
N CYS A 57 2.79 -14.37 2.05
CA CYS A 57 4.19 -14.68 2.38
C CYS A 57 5.15 -13.56 1.95
N SER A 58 4.97 -13.03 0.74
CA SER A 58 5.77 -11.90 0.26
C SER A 58 5.55 -10.64 1.09
N GLY A 59 4.31 -10.37 1.49
CA GLY A 59 3.97 -9.26 2.38
C GLY A 59 4.64 -9.38 3.75
N VAL A 60 4.63 -10.58 4.34
CA VAL A 60 5.32 -10.83 5.62
C VAL A 60 6.82 -10.60 5.50
N VAL A 61 7.44 -11.04 4.41
CA VAL A 61 8.89 -10.80 4.18
C VAL A 61 9.18 -9.30 4.06
N ILE A 62 8.38 -8.57 3.28
CA ILE A 62 8.53 -7.11 3.13
C ILE A 62 8.35 -6.43 4.49
N LEU A 63 7.35 -6.83 5.28
CA LEU A 63 7.10 -6.27 6.61
C LEU A 63 8.29 -6.48 7.55
N LEU A 64 8.78 -7.71 7.66
CA LEU A 64 9.91 -8.04 8.54
C LEU A 64 11.17 -7.26 8.17
N VAL A 65 11.47 -7.14 6.88
CA VAL A 65 12.63 -6.37 6.42
C VAL A 65 12.41 -4.88 6.65
N SER A 66 11.18 -4.38 6.48
CA SER A 66 10.86 -2.97 6.72
C SER A 66 11.11 -2.54 8.17
N PHE A 67 10.89 -3.42 9.15
CA PHE A 67 11.24 -3.13 10.56
C PHE A 67 12.74 -2.90 10.80
N LEU A 68 13.61 -3.33 9.90
CA LEU A 68 15.07 -3.13 10.02
C LEU A 68 15.51 -1.76 9.48
N PHE A 69 14.74 -1.16 8.57
CA PHE A 69 15.16 0.04 7.84
C PHE A 69 14.27 1.26 8.05
N PHE A 70 13.06 1.07 8.56
CA PHE A 70 12.07 2.14 8.76
C PHE A 70 11.73 2.28 10.23
N ASN A 71 11.26 3.47 10.61
CA ASN A 71 10.73 3.70 11.95
C ASN A 71 9.48 2.85 12.19
N LEU A 72 9.26 2.45 13.42
CA LEU A 72 8.08 1.66 13.81
C LEU A 72 6.77 2.33 13.36
N LEU A 73 6.69 3.65 13.49
CA LEU A 73 5.54 4.45 13.07
C LEU A 73 5.28 4.32 11.58
N ASP A 74 6.31 4.53 10.75
CA ASP A 74 6.19 4.41 9.29
C ASP A 74 5.76 3.00 8.85
N VAL A 75 6.28 1.98 9.54
CA VAL A 75 5.89 0.59 9.24
C VAL A 75 4.44 0.32 9.58
N LEU A 76 3.96 0.78 10.74
CA LEU A 76 2.60 0.51 11.19
C LEU A 76 1.54 1.35 10.47
N VAL A 77 1.85 2.62 10.18
CA VAL A 77 0.86 3.56 9.58
C VAL A 77 0.83 3.47 8.06
N PHE A 78 1.96 3.24 7.39
CA PHE A 78 2.02 3.27 5.92
C PHE A 78 2.27 1.90 5.30
N ILE A 79 3.28 1.15 5.78
CA ILE A 79 3.68 -0.10 5.14
C ILE A 79 2.65 -1.21 5.40
N LEU A 80 2.23 -1.39 6.64
CA LEU A 80 1.29 -2.45 7.01
C LEU A 80 -0.09 -2.31 6.32
N PRO A 81 -0.73 -1.13 6.29
CA PRO A 81 -1.95 -0.93 5.50
C PRO A 81 -1.75 -1.25 4.02
N SER A 82 -0.63 -0.80 3.43
CA SER A 82 -0.32 -1.03 2.03
C SER A 82 -0.14 -2.51 1.71
N LEU A 83 0.45 -3.29 2.61
CA LEU A 83 0.56 -4.75 2.46
C LEU A 83 -0.83 -5.42 2.48
N ILE A 84 -1.68 -5.03 3.42
CA ILE A 84 -3.06 -5.55 3.52
C ILE A 84 -3.82 -5.22 2.23
N LEU A 85 -3.76 -3.97 1.79
CA LEU A 85 -4.43 -3.48 0.59
C LEU A 85 -3.89 -4.15 -0.68
N GLY A 86 -2.57 -4.37 -0.77
CA GLY A 86 -1.95 -5.09 -1.87
C GLY A 86 -2.40 -6.55 -1.97
N VAL A 87 -2.52 -7.25 -0.84
CA VAL A 87 -3.07 -8.62 -0.80
C VAL A 87 -4.53 -8.62 -1.22
N ILE A 88 -5.35 -7.71 -0.70
CA ILE A 88 -6.76 -7.55 -1.09
C ILE A 88 -6.85 -7.29 -2.60
N ALA A 89 -6.08 -6.34 -3.11
CA ALA A 89 -6.06 -6.00 -4.53
C ALA A 89 -5.70 -7.21 -5.41
N SER A 90 -4.77 -8.08 -4.99
CA SER A 90 -4.40 -9.29 -5.73
C SER A 90 -5.57 -10.25 -5.96
N VAL A 91 -6.50 -10.31 -5.00
CA VAL A 91 -7.70 -11.14 -5.08
C VAL A 91 -8.78 -10.49 -5.94
N PHE A 92 -9.00 -9.19 -5.72
CA PHE A 92 -10.09 -8.46 -6.38
C PHE A 92 -9.78 -8.15 -7.85
N LEU A 93 -8.54 -7.84 -8.23
CA LEU A 93 -8.15 -7.56 -9.61
C LEU A 93 -8.41 -8.73 -10.57
N LYS A 94 -8.51 -9.96 -10.06
CA LYS A 94 -8.82 -11.15 -10.82
C LYS A 94 -10.29 -11.21 -11.30
N LYS A 95 -11.22 -10.59 -10.56
CA LYS A 95 -12.68 -10.77 -10.71
C LYS A 95 -13.40 -9.57 -11.34
N VAL A 96 -12.69 -8.64 -11.98
CA VAL A 96 -13.27 -7.37 -12.43
C VAL A 96 -14.18 -7.52 -13.63
N LEU A 97 -15.48 -7.43 -13.42
CA LEU A 97 -16.52 -7.37 -14.45
C LEU A 97 -16.82 -5.93 -14.89
N ASN A 98 -16.84 -4.96 -13.98
CA ASN A 98 -17.08 -3.54 -14.26
C ASN A 98 -16.02 -2.65 -13.60
N LYS A 99 -15.21 -1.98 -14.43
CA LYS A 99 -14.04 -1.21 -13.96
C LYS A 99 -14.42 -0.04 -13.06
N ALA A 100 -15.49 0.70 -13.36
CA ALA A 100 -15.87 1.88 -12.60
C ALA A 100 -16.36 1.51 -11.20
N VAL A 101 -17.27 0.54 -11.11
CA VAL A 101 -17.79 0.04 -9.83
C VAL A 101 -16.66 -0.57 -9.00
N PHE A 102 -15.76 -1.31 -9.64
CA PHE A 102 -14.60 -1.91 -8.99
C PHE A 102 -13.67 -0.84 -8.39
N THR A 103 -13.31 0.20 -9.16
CA THR A 103 -12.46 1.29 -8.70
C THR A 103 -13.10 1.99 -7.50
N LEU A 104 -14.40 2.25 -7.55
CA LEU A 104 -15.12 2.90 -6.46
C LEU A 104 -15.15 2.03 -5.18
N VAL A 105 -15.51 0.75 -5.30
CA VAL A 105 -15.55 -0.17 -4.15
C VAL A 105 -14.16 -0.33 -3.53
N LEU A 106 -13.13 -0.48 -4.37
CA LEU A 106 -11.76 -0.62 -3.89
C LEU A 106 -11.26 0.67 -3.22
N SER A 107 -11.61 1.86 -3.75
CA SER A 107 -11.26 3.13 -3.13
C SER A 107 -11.92 3.31 -1.75
N ILE A 108 -13.18 2.92 -1.60
CA ILE A 108 -13.86 2.93 -0.31
C ILE A 108 -13.16 1.96 0.66
N LEU A 109 -12.82 0.77 0.19
CA LEU A 109 -12.12 -0.22 1.02
C LEU A 109 -10.74 0.28 1.47
N PHE A 110 -9.99 0.89 0.57
CA PHE A 110 -8.69 1.51 0.87
C PHE A 110 -8.85 2.61 1.92
N PHE A 111 -9.80 3.51 1.73
CA PHE A 111 -10.09 4.56 2.70
C PHE A 111 -10.42 3.99 4.09
N VAL A 112 -11.30 2.99 4.15
CA VAL A 112 -11.71 2.37 5.42
C VAL A 112 -10.52 1.68 6.11
N VAL A 113 -9.68 0.95 5.37
CA VAL A 113 -8.50 0.28 5.94
C VAL A 113 -7.50 1.31 6.46
N ASN A 114 -7.19 2.35 5.69
CA ASN A 114 -6.28 3.41 6.12
C ASN A 114 -6.80 4.10 7.38
N MET A 115 -8.08 4.49 7.42
CA MET A 115 -8.70 5.12 8.60
C MET A 115 -8.68 4.21 9.83
N ILE A 116 -9.00 2.91 9.69
CA ILE A 116 -8.94 1.97 10.82
C ILE A 116 -7.53 1.85 11.36
N MET A 117 -6.52 1.78 10.49
CA MET A 117 -5.13 1.65 10.91
C MET A 117 -4.64 2.92 11.62
N GLU A 118 -4.97 4.11 11.11
CA GLU A 118 -4.58 5.38 11.73
C GLU A 118 -5.28 5.61 13.07
N VAL A 119 -6.60 5.40 13.14
CA VAL A 119 -7.35 5.50 14.40
C VAL A 119 -6.86 4.45 15.41
N GLY A 120 -6.65 3.23 14.95
CA GLY A 120 -6.11 2.15 15.78
C GLY A 120 -4.72 2.45 16.30
N PHE A 121 -3.84 2.98 15.46
CA PHE A 121 -2.50 3.41 15.84
C PHE A 121 -2.55 4.55 16.87
N ALA A 122 -3.32 5.59 16.64
CA ALA A 122 -3.50 6.70 17.56
C ALA A 122 -3.92 6.21 18.95
N LYS A 123 -4.91 5.33 19.02
CA LYS A 123 -5.49 4.85 20.28
C LYS A 123 -4.61 3.79 20.99
N ILE A 124 -4.06 2.82 20.25
CA ILE A 124 -3.37 1.66 20.84
C ILE A 124 -1.90 1.95 21.10
N VAL A 125 -1.23 2.64 20.16
CA VAL A 125 0.22 2.85 20.22
C VAL A 125 0.56 4.19 20.89
N MET A 126 -0.14 5.27 20.47
CA MET A 126 0.12 6.61 21.00
C MET A 126 -0.69 6.94 22.27
N ASN A 127 -1.70 6.13 22.59
CA ASN A 127 -2.64 6.36 23.71
C ASN A 127 -3.33 7.75 23.62
N MET A 128 -3.63 8.19 22.42
CA MET A 128 -4.23 9.48 22.09
C MET A 128 -5.57 9.29 21.40
N ASP A 129 -6.46 10.29 21.56
CA ASP A 129 -7.64 10.36 20.72
C ASP A 129 -7.25 10.79 19.30
N PHE A 130 -8.03 10.36 18.29
CA PHE A 130 -7.75 10.65 16.88
C PHE A 130 -7.58 12.15 16.59
N VAL A 131 -8.36 12.99 17.24
CA VAL A 131 -8.24 14.46 17.13
C VAL A 131 -6.87 14.93 17.62
N GLN A 132 -6.42 14.43 18.77
CA GLN A 132 -5.09 14.74 19.32
C GLN A 132 -3.98 14.23 18.42
N TYR A 133 -4.12 13.04 17.85
CA TYR A 133 -3.17 12.47 16.91
C TYR A 133 -3.00 13.34 15.65
N VAL A 134 -4.10 13.74 15.02
CA VAL A 134 -4.08 14.60 13.82
C VAL A 134 -3.44 15.97 14.11
N LEU A 135 -3.67 16.50 15.32
CA LEU A 135 -3.08 17.80 15.74
C LEU A 135 -1.61 17.64 16.17
N TYR A 136 -1.21 16.47 16.65
CA TYR A 136 0.15 16.17 17.09
C TYR A 136 1.10 15.94 15.92
N ASP A 137 0.59 15.39 14.84
CA ASP A 137 1.35 15.23 13.59
C ASP A 137 1.55 16.60 12.94
N ASP A 138 2.53 17.33 13.47
CA ASP A 138 2.79 18.76 13.27
C ASP A 138 3.25 19.05 11.82
N MET A 139 2.40 18.66 10.85
CA MET A 139 2.65 18.90 9.43
C MET A 139 2.93 20.39 9.11
N PHE A 140 2.56 21.32 10.03
CA PHE A 140 2.62 22.74 9.74
C PHE A 140 3.27 23.60 10.83
N GLY A 141 3.75 23.05 11.96
CA GLY A 141 4.36 23.82 13.04
C GLY A 141 3.44 24.87 13.67
N MET A 142 2.11 24.68 13.62
CA MET A 142 1.09 25.66 13.98
C MET A 142 0.12 25.15 15.07
N THR A 143 0.61 24.38 16.03
CA THR A 143 -0.22 23.70 17.05
C THR A 143 -1.23 24.63 17.77
N GLU A 144 -0.85 25.86 18.13
CA GLU A 144 -1.78 26.79 18.81
C GLU A 144 -2.89 27.32 17.92
N LEU A 145 -2.63 27.56 16.63
CA LEU A 145 -3.64 27.99 15.68
C LEU A 145 -4.58 26.85 15.30
N LEU A 146 -4.03 25.63 15.11
CA LEU A 146 -4.77 24.45 14.70
C LEU A 146 -5.73 23.97 15.80
N SER A 147 -5.39 24.16 17.09
CA SER A 147 -6.28 23.77 18.21
C SER A 147 -7.61 24.54 18.21
N LYS A 148 -7.61 25.79 17.73
CA LYS A 148 -8.83 26.63 17.59
C LYS A 148 -9.73 26.19 16.45
N PHE A 149 -9.19 25.46 15.47
CA PHE A 149 -9.87 24.97 14.29
C PHE A 149 -9.84 23.43 14.19
N SER A 150 -9.78 22.75 15.34
CA SER A 150 -9.57 21.29 15.39
C SER A 150 -10.55 20.49 14.53
N GLU A 151 -11.85 20.85 14.53
CA GLU A 151 -12.86 20.17 13.71
C GLU A 151 -12.60 20.34 12.20
N PHE A 152 -12.14 21.52 11.79
CA PHE A 152 -11.80 21.77 10.38
C PHE A 152 -10.56 21.00 9.95
N VAL A 153 -9.54 20.96 10.81
CA VAL A 153 -8.28 20.24 10.55
C VAL A 153 -8.55 18.75 10.42
N VAL A 154 -9.33 18.17 11.34
CA VAL A 154 -9.71 16.75 11.28
C VAL A 154 -10.53 16.43 10.03
N SER A 155 -11.48 17.30 9.69
CA SER A 155 -12.30 17.14 8.46
C SER A 155 -11.42 17.19 7.22
N PHE A 156 -10.47 18.12 7.16
CA PHE A 156 -9.51 18.26 6.06
C PHE A 156 -8.62 17.02 5.96
N TYR A 157 -8.13 16.49 7.08
CA TYR A 157 -7.32 15.29 7.12
C TYR A 157 -8.07 14.07 6.58
N ILE A 158 -9.33 13.87 7.00
CA ILE A 158 -10.17 12.78 6.48
C ILE A 158 -10.36 12.88 4.95
N ILE A 159 -10.59 14.10 4.44
CA ILE A 159 -10.70 14.34 3.00
C ILE A 159 -9.37 14.01 2.30
N LEU A 160 -8.25 14.39 2.88
CA LEU A 160 -6.91 14.09 2.33
C LEU A 160 -6.67 12.58 2.23
N VAL A 161 -6.97 11.82 3.28
CA VAL A 161 -6.86 10.35 3.27
C VAL A 161 -7.78 9.74 2.22
N ALA A 162 -8.99 10.27 2.05
CA ALA A 162 -9.91 9.82 1.01
C ALA A 162 -9.35 10.06 -0.40
N VAL A 163 -8.79 11.25 -0.65
CA VAL A 163 -8.15 11.59 -1.93
C VAL A 163 -6.96 10.69 -2.23
N ILE A 164 -6.09 10.47 -1.23
CA ILE A 164 -4.92 9.58 -1.37
C ILE A 164 -5.39 8.16 -1.73
N SER A 165 -6.39 7.62 -1.02
CA SER A 165 -6.93 6.29 -1.28
C SER A 165 -7.50 6.15 -2.70
N VAL A 166 -8.17 7.16 -3.22
CA VAL A 166 -8.65 7.20 -4.62
C VAL A 166 -7.47 7.20 -5.60
N MET A 167 -6.45 8.01 -5.33
CA MET A 167 -5.25 8.08 -6.19
C MET A 167 -4.48 6.75 -6.22
N GLU A 168 -4.30 6.10 -5.09
CA GLU A 168 -3.66 4.78 -4.99
C GLU A 168 -4.36 3.75 -5.86
N VAL A 169 -5.69 3.66 -5.75
CA VAL A 169 -6.49 2.73 -6.56
C VAL A 169 -6.45 3.10 -8.04
N PHE A 170 -6.50 4.38 -8.38
CA PHE A 170 -6.40 4.83 -9.76
C PHE A 170 -5.06 4.42 -10.39
N ILE A 171 -3.96 4.63 -9.66
CA ILE A 171 -2.62 4.21 -10.10
C ILE A 171 -2.57 2.68 -10.24
N LEU A 172 -3.05 1.93 -9.24
CA LEU A 172 -3.10 0.47 -9.27
C LEU A 172 -3.83 -0.06 -10.51
N VAL A 173 -5.03 0.46 -10.80
CA VAL A 173 -5.84 0.03 -11.94
C VAL A 173 -5.15 0.33 -13.28
N ASN A 174 -4.53 1.51 -13.40
CA ASN A 174 -3.82 1.89 -14.62
C ASN A 174 -2.54 1.06 -14.82
N VAL A 175 -1.75 0.86 -13.77
CA VAL A 175 -0.55 0.01 -13.84
C VAL A 175 -0.92 -1.44 -14.13
N ASN A 176 -1.99 -1.96 -13.53
CA ASN A 176 -2.49 -3.30 -13.85
C ASN A 176 -2.87 -3.44 -15.33
N LYS A 177 -3.50 -2.43 -15.93
CA LYS A 177 -3.82 -2.42 -17.35
C LYS A 177 -2.57 -2.50 -18.24
N ILE A 178 -1.51 -1.78 -17.86
CA ILE A 178 -0.22 -1.83 -18.56
C ILE A 178 0.43 -3.20 -18.37
N TYR A 179 0.45 -3.71 -17.14
CA TYR A 179 1.00 -5.01 -16.78
C TYR A 179 0.34 -6.13 -17.62
N GLN A 180 -0.99 -6.17 -17.68
CA GLN A 180 -1.74 -7.15 -18.46
C GLN A 180 -1.46 -7.07 -19.96
N LYS A 181 -1.37 -5.86 -20.51
CA LYS A 181 -1.20 -5.68 -21.96
C LYS A 181 0.22 -5.91 -22.45
N ARG A 182 1.25 -5.52 -21.65
CA ARG A 182 2.63 -5.48 -22.12
C ARG A 182 3.53 -6.51 -21.47
N ILE A 183 3.37 -6.78 -20.18
CA ILE A 183 4.31 -7.60 -19.39
C ILE A 183 3.87 -9.06 -19.37
N MET A 184 2.58 -9.31 -19.16
CA MET A 184 2.05 -10.66 -19.02
C MET A 184 2.21 -11.52 -20.29
N PRO A 185 2.01 -11.00 -21.52
CA PRO A 185 2.27 -11.78 -22.73
C PRO A 185 3.73 -12.23 -22.85
N ILE A 186 4.67 -11.34 -22.54
CA ILE A 186 6.12 -11.64 -22.62
C ILE A 186 6.52 -12.75 -21.62
N ILE A 187 5.95 -12.72 -20.42
CA ILE A 187 6.23 -13.75 -19.38
C ILE A 187 5.54 -15.07 -19.76
N GLY A 188 4.30 -15.02 -20.25
CA GLY A 188 3.51 -16.20 -20.61
C GLY A 188 4.02 -16.93 -21.85
N GLU A 189 4.59 -16.24 -22.84
CA GLU A 189 5.23 -16.87 -24.00
C GLU A 189 6.50 -17.62 -23.62
N LYS A 190 7.28 -17.13 -22.65
CA LYS A 190 8.45 -17.84 -22.14
C LYS A 190 8.10 -19.10 -21.33
N GLU A 191 6.91 -19.15 -20.72
CA GLU A 191 6.47 -20.36 -20.00
C GLU A 191 5.91 -21.45 -20.92
N LYS A 192 5.50 -21.11 -22.15
CA LYS A 192 5.04 -22.09 -23.16
C LYS A 192 6.19 -22.69 -23.97
N ASN A 193 7.33 -22.02 -24.03
CA ASN A 193 8.50 -22.45 -24.82
C ASN A 193 9.58 -23.19 -24.00
N ASN A 194 9.34 -23.42 -22.72
CA ASN A 194 10.12 -24.24 -21.80
C ASN A 194 9.27 -25.38 -21.21
#